data_32607c7c271b80fef2b09f0e1c2f548d
#
_entry.id   32607c7c271b80fef2b09f0e1c2f548d
#
_cell.length_a   1.000
_cell.length_b   1.000
_cell.length_c   1.000
_cell.angle_alpha   90.00
_cell.angle_beta   90.00
_cell.angle_gamma   90.00
#
_symmetry.space_group_name_H-M   'P 1'
#
loop_
_entity.id
_entity.type
_entity.pdbx_description
1 polymer ?
#
loop_
_entity_poly.entity_id
_entity_poly.type
_entity_poly.pdbx_seq_one_letter_code
_entity_poly.pdbx_strand_id
1 'polypeptide(L)'
;MKITYKTNVLDVIRLVENNAPELWKKEWNNFPNTWGGVNALTKKVVKDLLVMINLPYSKELAGFIRYIVEYPNTIRYSEYKRSLIGKTIEDVIFD
;
A
#
# COMPACT_ATOMS: atom_id res chain seq x y z
N MET A 1 -14.97 4.74 6.65
CA MET A 1 -14.48 5.98 6.04
C MET A 1 -14.47 5.82 4.52
N LYS A 2 -14.99 6.79 3.82
CA LYS A 2 -14.98 6.76 2.36
C LYS A 2 -13.71 7.44 1.84
N ILE A 3 -12.90 6.71 1.12
CA ILE A 3 -11.65 7.23 0.55
C ILE A 3 -11.93 7.80 -0.84
N THR A 4 -11.45 9.02 -1.08
CA THR A 4 -11.52 9.68 -2.39
C THR A 4 -10.11 10.17 -2.75
N TYR A 5 -9.96 10.71 -3.95
CA TYR A 5 -8.67 11.29 -4.35
C TYR A 5 -8.30 12.52 -3.52
N LYS A 6 -9.25 13.14 -2.83
CA LYS A 6 -9.02 14.27 -1.92
C LYS A 6 -8.69 13.86 -0.50
N THR A 7 -8.75 12.56 -0.18
CA THR A 7 -8.43 12.06 1.15
C THR A 7 -6.95 12.32 1.45
N ASN A 8 -6.65 12.68 2.69
CA ASN A 8 -5.27 12.85 3.14
C ASN A 8 -4.53 11.54 2.94
N VAL A 9 -3.39 11.60 2.27
CA VAL A 9 -2.63 10.41 1.92
C VAL A 9 -2.17 9.63 3.15
N LEU A 10 -1.96 10.31 4.29
CA LEU A 10 -1.57 9.64 5.53
C LEU A 10 -2.66 8.70 6.06
N ASP A 11 -3.93 8.98 5.76
CA ASP A 11 -5.03 8.08 6.13
C ASP A 11 -4.95 6.78 5.34
N VAL A 12 -4.58 6.85 4.07
CA VAL A 12 -4.36 5.67 3.24
C VAL A 12 -3.15 4.88 3.75
N ILE A 13 -2.08 5.57 4.10
CA ILE A 13 -0.89 4.93 4.66
C ILE A 13 -1.24 4.15 5.94
N ARG A 14 -2.02 4.76 6.84
CA ARG A 14 -2.46 4.09 8.06
C ARG A 14 -3.30 2.85 7.75
N LEU A 15 -4.21 2.96 6.79
CA LEU A 15 -5.02 1.81 6.38
C LEU A 15 -4.13 0.67 5.89
N VAL A 16 -3.14 0.98 5.07
CA VAL A 16 -2.21 -0.03 4.54
C VAL A 16 -1.38 -0.62 5.69
N GLU A 17 -0.78 0.22 6.53
CA GLU A 17 0.05 -0.23 7.63
C GLU A 17 -0.71 -1.10 8.62
N ASN A 18 -1.98 -0.79 8.86
CA ASN A 18 -2.80 -1.54 9.80
C ASN A 18 -3.31 -2.86 9.24
N ASN A 19 -3.45 -2.99 7.93
CA ASN A 19 -4.06 -4.17 7.32
C ASN A 19 -3.06 -5.07 6.58
N ALA A 20 -1.96 -4.54 6.07
CA ALA A 20 -1.00 -5.31 5.29
C ALA A 20 -0.43 -6.50 6.07
N PRO A 21 -0.03 -6.38 7.35
CA PRO A 21 0.51 -7.52 8.10
C PRO A 21 -0.50 -8.66 8.23
N GLU A 22 -1.77 -8.37 8.47
CA GLU A 22 -2.82 -9.37 8.61
C GLU A 22 -3.09 -10.07 7.27
N LEU A 23 -3.15 -9.30 6.19
CA LEU A 23 -3.35 -9.85 4.84
C LEU A 23 -2.18 -10.73 4.43
N TRP A 24 -0.95 -10.30 4.73
CA TRP A 24 0.26 -11.06 4.45
C TRP A 24 0.23 -12.40 5.19
N LYS A 25 -0.05 -12.36 6.49
CA LYS A 25 -0.11 -13.54 7.35
C LYS A 25 -1.17 -14.52 6.88
N LYS A 26 -2.33 -14.02 6.48
CA LYS A 26 -3.45 -14.83 5.99
C LYS A 26 -3.07 -15.61 4.74
N GLU A 27 -2.32 -15.00 3.83
CA GLU A 27 -1.98 -15.59 2.53
C GLU A 27 -0.63 -16.32 2.52
N TRP A 28 0.15 -16.23 3.61
CA TRP A 28 1.53 -16.71 3.67
C TRP A 28 1.67 -18.17 3.20
N ASN A 29 0.79 -19.05 3.65
CA ASN A 29 0.87 -20.48 3.35
C ASN A 29 0.36 -20.85 1.96
N ASN A 30 -0.24 -19.92 1.24
CA ASN A 30 -0.79 -20.16 -0.09
C ASN A 30 0.22 -19.94 -1.21
N PHE A 31 1.43 -19.50 -0.88
CA PHE A 31 2.46 -19.18 -1.86
C PHE A 31 3.77 -19.88 -1.49
N PRO A 32 4.53 -20.35 -2.50
CA PRO A 32 5.81 -21.00 -2.23
C PRO A 32 6.83 -20.02 -1.64
N ASN A 33 7.73 -20.53 -0.82
CA ASN A 33 8.78 -19.73 -0.19
C ASN A 33 9.97 -19.55 -1.15
N THR A 34 9.69 -18.87 -2.25
CA THR A 34 10.64 -18.54 -3.31
C THR A 34 10.49 -17.07 -3.67
N TRP A 35 11.44 -16.52 -4.42
CA TRP A 35 11.32 -15.14 -4.92
C TRP A 35 10.02 -14.92 -5.68
N GLY A 36 9.67 -15.86 -6.57
CA GLY A 36 8.42 -15.79 -7.34
C GLY A 36 7.19 -15.84 -6.44
N GLY A 37 7.24 -16.72 -5.42
CA GLY A 37 6.15 -16.87 -4.46
C GLY A 37 5.96 -15.60 -3.60
N VAL A 38 7.05 -15.03 -3.11
CA VAL A 38 6.99 -13.79 -2.32
C VAL A 38 6.47 -12.64 -3.18
N ASN A 39 6.89 -12.55 -4.43
CA ASN A 39 6.40 -11.53 -5.35
C ASN A 39 4.90 -11.69 -5.60
N ALA A 40 4.43 -12.92 -5.80
CA ALA A 40 3.00 -13.20 -5.99
C ALA A 40 2.20 -12.85 -4.74
N LEU A 41 2.73 -13.17 -3.56
CA LEU A 41 2.11 -12.82 -2.28
C LEU A 41 1.98 -11.31 -2.13
N THR A 42 3.04 -10.57 -2.45
CA THR A 42 3.01 -9.10 -2.41
C THR A 42 1.92 -8.55 -3.34
N LYS A 43 1.84 -9.07 -4.55
CA LYS A 43 0.80 -8.65 -5.51
C LYS A 43 -0.60 -8.92 -4.98
N LYS A 44 -0.81 -10.06 -4.34
CA LYS A 44 -2.11 -10.41 -3.76
C LYS A 44 -2.49 -9.46 -2.63
N VAL A 45 -1.55 -9.15 -1.74
CA VAL A 45 -1.78 -8.21 -0.63
C VAL A 45 -2.10 -6.82 -1.18
N VAL A 46 -1.36 -6.35 -2.18
CA VAL A 46 -1.61 -5.04 -2.81
C VAL A 46 -3.00 -5.02 -3.44
N LYS A 47 -3.38 -6.09 -4.13
CA LYS A 47 -4.71 -6.20 -4.75
C LYS A 47 -5.82 -6.12 -3.70
N ASP A 48 -5.67 -6.81 -2.58
CA ASP A 48 -6.67 -6.79 -1.51
C ASP A 48 -6.77 -5.39 -0.89
N LEU A 49 -5.65 -4.71 -0.72
CA LEU A 49 -5.64 -3.33 -0.21
C LEU A 49 -6.30 -2.37 -1.19
N LEU A 50 -6.10 -2.55 -2.49
CA LEU A 50 -6.77 -1.72 -3.50
C LEU A 50 -8.28 -1.89 -3.44
N VAL A 51 -8.76 -3.10 -3.21
CA VAL A 51 -10.19 -3.35 -3.03
C VAL A 51 -10.72 -2.61 -1.80
N MET A 52 -9.98 -2.63 -0.70
CA MET A 52 -10.37 -1.92 0.52
C MET A 52 -10.42 -0.41 0.31
N ILE A 53 -9.48 0.15 -0.45
CA ILE A 53 -9.43 1.57 -0.76
C ILE A 53 -10.58 1.97 -1.67
N ASN A 54 -10.97 1.06 -2.58
CA ASN A 54 -12.11 1.23 -3.48
C ASN A 54 -12.04 2.47 -4.38
N LEU A 55 -10.84 2.78 -4.88
CA LEU A 55 -10.65 3.76 -5.93
C LEU A 55 -10.40 3.03 -7.25
N PRO A 56 -10.66 3.68 -8.40
CA PRO A 56 -10.33 3.07 -9.69
C PRO A 56 -8.86 2.66 -9.73
N TYR A 57 -8.58 1.51 -10.34
CA TYR A 57 -7.21 1.02 -10.44
C TYR A 57 -6.34 2.01 -11.20
N SER A 58 -5.16 2.28 -10.65
CA SER A 58 -4.11 3.00 -11.33
C SER A 58 -2.78 2.35 -11.01
N LYS A 59 -1.88 2.35 -11.96
CA LYS A 59 -0.55 1.80 -11.80
C LYS A 59 0.22 2.57 -10.71
N GLU A 60 0.03 3.87 -10.67
CA GLU A 60 0.67 4.75 -9.70
C GLU A 60 0.20 4.47 -8.27
N LEU A 61 -1.11 4.28 -8.10
CA LEU A 61 -1.67 3.94 -6.78
C LEU A 61 -1.19 2.57 -6.34
N ALA A 62 -1.19 1.59 -7.22
CA ALA A 62 -0.70 0.24 -6.91
C ALA A 62 0.79 0.28 -6.52
N GLY A 63 1.60 1.03 -7.25
CA GLY A 63 3.02 1.19 -6.93
C GLY A 63 3.26 1.85 -5.60
N PHE A 64 2.46 2.85 -5.26
CA PHE A 64 2.50 3.54 -3.98
C PHE A 64 2.21 2.57 -2.83
N ILE A 65 1.14 1.79 -2.95
CA ILE A 65 0.76 0.81 -1.92
C ILE A 65 1.83 -0.28 -1.80
N ARG A 66 2.35 -0.77 -2.92
CA ARG A 66 3.40 -1.78 -2.92
C ARG A 66 4.64 -1.31 -2.19
N TYR A 67 5.02 -0.05 -2.36
CA TYR A 67 6.16 0.51 -1.66
C TYR A 67 5.97 0.44 -0.14
N ILE A 68 4.78 0.78 0.35
CA ILE A 68 4.47 0.71 1.78
C ILE A 68 4.54 -0.73 2.29
N VAL A 69 4.01 -1.68 1.52
CA VAL A 69 4.00 -3.09 1.90
C VAL A 69 5.42 -3.66 1.96
N GLU A 70 6.28 -3.29 1.02
CA GLU A 70 7.64 -3.85 0.92
C GLU A 70 8.65 -3.20 1.86
N TYR A 71 8.48 -1.92 2.20
CA TYR A 71 9.52 -1.17 2.91
C TYR A 71 9.03 -0.43 4.16
N PRO A 72 8.19 -1.06 5.02
CA PRO A 72 7.54 -0.34 6.12
C PRO A 72 8.48 0.10 7.25
N ASN A 73 9.66 -0.49 7.36
CA ASN A 73 10.58 -0.25 8.48
C ASN A 73 11.89 0.42 8.07
N THR A 74 11.94 1.03 6.89
CA THR A 74 13.16 1.68 6.42
C THR A 74 13.18 3.16 6.80
N ILE A 75 14.38 3.72 6.95
CA ILE A 75 14.57 5.15 7.20
C ILE A 75 14.05 5.96 6.01
N ARG A 76 14.29 5.47 4.79
CA ARG A 76 13.82 6.12 3.56
C ARG A 76 12.30 6.24 3.55
N TYR A 77 11.60 5.20 3.98
CA TYR A 77 10.15 5.21 4.06
C TYR A 77 9.66 6.23 5.10
N SER A 78 10.32 6.29 6.27
CA SER A 78 9.97 7.27 7.30
C SER A 78 10.12 8.70 6.80
N GLU A 79 11.20 8.98 6.07
CA GLU A 79 11.44 10.29 5.47
C GLU A 79 10.38 10.60 4.41
N TYR A 80 10.04 9.61 3.60
CA TYR A 80 8.99 9.75 2.58
C TYR A 80 7.66 10.10 3.21
N LYS A 81 7.27 9.42 4.29
CA LYS A 81 6.02 9.73 5.01
C LYS A 81 5.99 11.18 5.49
N ARG A 82 7.10 11.69 6.02
CA ARG A 82 7.18 13.09 6.45
C ARG A 82 6.95 14.04 5.28
N SER A 83 7.47 13.71 4.11
CA SER A 83 7.30 14.54 2.92
C SER A 83 5.86 14.59 2.42
N LEU A 84 5.01 13.65 2.87
CA LEU A 84 3.62 13.55 2.44
C LEU A 84 2.64 14.27 3.37
N ILE A 85 3.12 14.86 4.47
CA ILE A 85 2.25 15.58 5.41
C ILE A 85 1.53 16.71 4.66
N GLY A 86 0.20 16.73 4.79
CA GLY A 86 -0.64 17.74 4.14
C GLY A 86 -1.01 17.45 2.69
N LYS A 87 -0.55 16.32 2.13
CA LYS A 87 -0.86 15.96 0.75
C LYS A 87 -2.05 15.01 0.67
N THR A 88 -2.77 15.09 -0.46
CA THR A 88 -3.88 14.19 -0.76
C THR A 88 -3.37 13.05 -1.66
N ILE A 89 -4.24 12.05 -1.87
CA ILE A 89 -3.91 10.94 -2.78
C ILE A 89 -3.57 11.46 -4.17
N GLU A 90 -4.38 12.40 -4.71
CA GLU A 90 -4.13 12.93 -6.05
C GLU A 90 -2.81 13.69 -6.15
N ASP A 91 -2.37 14.33 -5.08
CA ASP A 91 -1.08 15.02 -5.07
C ASP A 91 0.09 14.05 -5.23
N VAL A 92 -0.09 12.81 -4.79
CA VAL A 92 0.96 11.80 -4.81
C VAL A 92 0.96 11.00 -6.11
N ILE A 93 -0.22 10.64 -6.63
CA ILE A 93 -0.31 9.73 -7.77
C ILE A 93 -0.45 10.43 -9.12
N PHE A 94 -0.83 11.71 -9.15
CA PHE A 94 -1.02 12.46 -10.41
C PHE A 94 0.04 13.54 -10.63
N ASP A 95 1.04 13.61 -9.79
CA ASP A 95 2.14 14.56 -9.99
C ASP A 95 3.25 13.96 -10.84
#